data_117cea1991a500a6ca5b93de0f154c1e
#
_entry.id   117cea1991a500a6ca5b93de0f154c1e
#
_cell.length_a   1.000
_cell.length_b   1.000
_cell.length_c   1.000
_cell.angle_alpha   90.00
_cell.angle_beta   90.00
_cell.angle_gamma   90.00
#
_symmetry.space_group_name_H-M   'P 1'
#
loop_
_entity.id
_entity.type
_entity.pdbx_description
1 polymer ?
#
loop_
_entity_poly.entity_id
_entity_poly.type
_entity_poly.pdbx_seq_one_letter_code
_entity_poly.pdbx_strand_id
1 'polypeptide(L)'
;QAMIQTAGGSATLLNDLGDILKDLREMMKCEVLDEEMKVDAVIGLTHEELRAQSHNPMKYYNIKQMVLPDYTMGTEYAMLNKLRTSIRETEVAACQAFHDGKKYIRTDIIEELNRLSSALHIMMCRHLAGWYSEDGGNE
;
A
#
# COMPACT_ATOMS: atom_id res chain seq x y z
N GLN A 1 -8.18 -9.31 -1.69
CA GLN A 1 -8.90 -9.16 -2.97
C GLN A 1 -10.18 -10.00 -3.02
N ALA A 2 -10.08 -11.30 -2.79
CA ALA A 2 -11.23 -12.20 -2.90
C ALA A 2 -12.40 -11.80 -1.99
N MET A 3 -12.11 -11.46 -0.74
CA MET A 3 -13.14 -11.03 0.22
C MET A 3 -13.81 -9.73 -0.24
N ILE A 4 -13.04 -8.79 -0.73
CA ILE A 4 -13.54 -7.50 -1.20
C ILE A 4 -14.38 -7.70 -2.47
N GLN A 5 -13.91 -8.54 -3.39
CA GLN A 5 -14.66 -8.87 -4.60
C GLN A 5 -16.01 -9.53 -4.25
N THR A 6 -16.00 -10.48 -3.34
CA THR A 6 -17.23 -11.19 -2.92
C THR A 6 -18.22 -10.23 -2.25
N ALA A 7 -17.73 -9.22 -1.54
CA ALA A 7 -18.56 -8.20 -0.90
C ALA A 7 -19.02 -7.10 -1.86
N GLY A 8 -18.71 -7.21 -3.17
CA GLY A 8 -19.11 -6.21 -4.15
C GLY A 8 -18.22 -5.00 -4.25
N GLY A 9 -16.95 -5.13 -3.87
CA GLY A 9 -15.98 -4.04 -3.93
C GLY A 9 -15.74 -3.54 -5.35
N SER A 10 -15.35 -2.26 -5.47
CA SER A 10 -15.18 -1.60 -6.76
C SER A 10 -14.01 -2.18 -7.56
N ALA A 11 -14.11 -2.12 -8.89
CA ALA A 11 -13.03 -2.53 -9.80
C ALA A 11 -11.76 -1.70 -9.55
N THR A 12 -11.90 -0.42 -9.24
CA THR A 12 -10.77 0.48 -8.95
C THR A 12 -9.98 0.00 -7.73
N LEU A 13 -10.67 -0.36 -6.65
CA LEU A 13 -10.03 -0.90 -5.46
C LEU A 13 -9.35 -2.24 -5.75
N LEU A 14 -10.03 -3.12 -6.48
CA LEU A 14 -9.47 -4.42 -6.85
C LEU A 14 -8.22 -4.28 -7.73
N ASN A 15 -8.21 -3.30 -8.64
CA ASN A 15 -7.06 -3.01 -9.47
C ASN A 15 -5.87 -2.47 -8.66
N ASP A 16 -6.12 -1.58 -7.72
CA ASP A 16 -5.08 -1.06 -6.84
C ASP A 16 -4.49 -2.17 -5.96
N LEU A 17 -5.33 -3.04 -5.42
CA LEU A 17 -4.88 -4.22 -4.67
C LEU A 17 -4.09 -5.20 -5.55
N GLY A 18 -4.50 -5.36 -6.81
CA GLY A 18 -3.77 -6.15 -7.79
C GLY A 18 -2.36 -5.63 -8.04
N ASP A 19 -2.21 -4.32 -8.06
CA ASP A 19 -0.91 -3.66 -8.23
C ASP A 19 0.00 -3.91 -7.02
N ILE A 20 -0.53 -3.83 -5.82
CA ILE A 20 0.20 -4.20 -4.59
C ILE A 20 0.64 -5.66 -4.64
N LEU A 21 -0.25 -6.56 -5.04
CA LEU A 21 0.06 -8.00 -5.15
C LEU A 21 1.16 -8.25 -6.18
N LYS A 22 1.10 -7.59 -7.32
CA LYS A 22 2.13 -7.70 -8.37
C LYS A 22 3.50 -7.28 -7.84
N ASP A 23 3.55 -6.19 -7.08
CA ASP A 23 4.78 -5.70 -6.47
C ASP A 23 5.34 -6.69 -5.45
N LEU A 24 4.49 -7.27 -4.61
CA LEU A 24 4.90 -8.30 -3.65
C LEU A 24 5.45 -9.55 -4.34
N ARG A 25 4.84 -9.97 -5.45
CA ARG A 25 5.32 -11.11 -6.24
C ARG A 25 6.68 -10.81 -6.86
N GLU A 26 6.87 -9.62 -7.39
CA GLU A 26 8.16 -9.19 -7.92
C GLU A 26 9.23 -9.16 -6.83
N MET A 27 8.87 -8.69 -5.65
CA MET A 27 9.76 -8.68 -4.48
C MET A 27 10.23 -10.08 -4.10
N MET A 28 9.31 -11.05 -4.05
CA MET A 28 9.64 -12.44 -3.75
C MET A 28 10.57 -13.03 -4.81
N LYS A 29 10.31 -12.76 -6.08
CA LYS A 29 11.13 -13.20 -7.19
C LYS A 29 12.55 -12.63 -7.07
N CYS A 30 12.68 -11.34 -6.84
CA CYS A 30 13.99 -10.68 -6.73
C CYS A 30 14.78 -11.18 -5.52
N GLU A 31 14.11 -11.50 -4.42
CA GLU A 31 14.77 -12.07 -3.24
C GLU A 31 15.31 -13.46 -3.53
N VAL A 32 14.51 -14.33 -4.14
CA VAL A 32 14.89 -15.71 -4.45
C VAL A 32 16.02 -15.76 -5.49
N LEU A 33 15.95 -14.91 -6.51
CA LEU A 33 16.94 -14.89 -7.61
C LEU A 33 18.13 -13.96 -7.33
N ASP A 34 18.15 -13.30 -6.18
CA ASP A 34 19.17 -12.31 -5.80
C ASP A 34 19.32 -11.20 -6.85
N GLU A 35 18.19 -10.76 -7.38
CA GLU A 35 18.12 -9.66 -8.33
C GLU A 35 17.75 -8.36 -7.62
N GLU A 36 18.20 -7.24 -8.19
CA GLU A 36 17.80 -5.92 -7.68
C GLU A 36 16.33 -5.65 -7.99
N MET A 37 15.59 -5.18 -6.99
CA MET A 37 14.20 -4.80 -7.18
C MET A 37 14.09 -3.44 -7.85
N LYS A 38 13.34 -3.38 -8.95
CA LYS A 38 13.10 -2.15 -9.72
C LYS A 38 11.62 -2.03 -10.02
N VAL A 39 10.95 -1.13 -9.30
CA VAL A 39 9.53 -0.81 -9.53
C VAL A 39 9.41 0.70 -9.68
N ASP A 40 8.88 1.14 -10.80
CA ASP A 40 8.81 2.56 -11.16
C ASP A 40 7.60 3.26 -10.52
N ALA A 41 6.49 2.55 -10.41
CA ALA A 41 5.25 3.12 -9.89
C ALA A 41 4.41 2.04 -9.19
N VAL A 42 3.63 2.46 -8.20
CA VAL A 42 2.66 1.64 -7.49
C VAL A 42 1.36 2.42 -7.41
N ILE A 43 0.23 1.77 -7.70
CA ILE A 43 -1.11 2.39 -7.77
C ILE A 43 -1.13 3.65 -8.65
N GLY A 44 -0.35 3.62 -9.72
CA GLY A 44 -0.26 4.73 -10.68
C GLY A 44 0.60 5.91 -10.23
N LEU A 45 1.30 5.79 -9.09
CA LEU A 45 2.11 6.86 -8.53
C LEU A 45 3.59 6.49 -8.52
N THR A 46 4.45 7.44 -8.89
CA THR A 46 5.90 7.30 -8.74
C THR A 46 6.27 7.37 -7.26
N HIS A 47 7.52 7.03 -6.94
CA HIS A 47 8.01 7.08 -5.55
C HIS A 47 7.90 8.47 -4.95
N GLU A 48 8.18 9.51 -5.75
CA GLU A 48 8.06 10.90 -5.31
C GLU A 48 6.61 11.29 -5.06
N GLU A 49 5.70 10.86 -5.94
CA GLU A 49 4.27 11.10 -5.79
C GLU A 49 3.69 10.35 -4.59
N LEU A 50 4.11 9.11 -4.35
CA LEU A 50 3.71 8.35 -3.17
C LEU A 50 4.10 9.09 -1.89
N ARG A 51 5.35 9.56 -1.83
CA ARG A 51 5.84 10.30 -0.68
C ARG A 51 5.08 11.60 -0.47
N ALA A 52 4.91 12.39 -1.53
CA ALA A 52 4.22 13.67 -1.45
C ALA A 52 2.78 13.50 -0.99
N GLN A 53 2.05 12.55 -1.57
CA GLN A 53 0.64 12.33 -1.27
C GLN A 53 0.41 11.70 0.10
N SER A 54 1.28 10.75 0.52
CA SER A 54 1.15 10.11 1.83
C SER A 54 1.45 11.07 2.99
N HIS A 55 2.28 12.07 2.76
CA HIS A 55 2.63 13.07 3.77
C HIS A 55 1.68 14.27 3.80
N ASN A 56 0.83 14.41 2.79
CA ASN A 56 -0.08 15.54 2.70
C ASN A 56 -1.47 15.13 2.19
N PRO A 57 -2.18 14.27 2.93
CA PRO A 57 -3.48 13.76 2.48
C PRO A 57 -4.56 14.84 2.36
N MET A 58 -4.47 15.92 3.13
CA MET A 58 -5.43 17.03 3.04
C MET A 58 -5.36 17.71 1.67
N LYS A 59 -4.15 17.92 1.15
CA LYS A 59 -3.95 18.59 -0.14
C LYS A 59 -4.48 17.75 -1.31
N TYR A 60 -4.24 16.43 -1.27
CA TYR A 60 -4.54 15.55 -2.41
C TYR A 60 -5.90 14.88 -2.33
N TYR A 61 -6.40 14.63 -1.13
CA TYR A 61 -7.63 13.85 -0.92
C TYR A 61 -8.66 14.55 -0.03
N ASN A 62 -8.33 15.70 0.51
CA ASN A 62 -9.16 16.43 1.49
C ASN A 62 -9.47 15.56 2.72
N ILE A 63 -8.50 14.77 3.16
CA ILE A 63 -8.61 13.86 4.30
C ILE A 63 -7.68 14.35 5.41
N LYS A 64 -8.19 14.36 6.64
CA LYS A 64 -7.42 14.72 7.82
C LYS A 64 -6.23 13.79 8.00
N GLN A 65 -5.04 14.32 8.30
CA GLN A 65 -3.80 13.56 8.35
C GLN A 65 -3.81 12.45 9.41
N MET A 66 -4.43 12.69 10.54
CA MET A 66 -4.46 11.76 11.67
C MET A 66 -5.87 11.24 11.89
N VAL A 67 -6.37 10.47 10.93
CA VAL A 67 -7.68 9.81 11.07
C VAL A 67 -7.50 8.56 11.94
N LEU A 68 -8.30 8.44 13.00
CA LEU A 68 -8.35 7.23 13.81
C LEU A 68 -9.31 6.23 13.16
N PRO A 69 -8.84 5.02 12.84
CA PRO A 69 -9.71 3.98 12.29
C PRO A 69 -10.85 3.65 13.25
N ASP A 70 -12.03 3.46 12.70
CA ASP A 70 -13.26 3.25 13.45
C ASP A 70 -14.15 2.31 12.61
N TYR A 71 -14.97 1.50 13.29
CA TYR A 71 -15.79 0.49 12.63
C TYR A 71 -16.81 1.08 11.63
N THR A 72 -17.21 2.35 11.83
CA THR A 72 -18.15 3.02 10.94
C THR A 72 -17.56 3.30 9.56
N MET A 73 -16.24 3.24 9.42
CA MET A 73 -15.54 3.42 8.13
C MET A 73 -15.67 2.20 7.21
N GLY A 74 -16.19 1.08 7.74
CA GLY A 74 -16.56 -0.08 6.96
C GLY A 74 -15.48 -1.16 6.89
N THR A 75 -15.90 -2.31 6.34
CA THR A 75 -15.07 -3.52 6.25
C THR A 75 -13.86 -3.33 5.33
N GLU A 76 -14.04 -2.67 4.19
CA GLU A 76 -12.94 -2.44 3.23
C GLU A 76 -11.83 -1.60 3.85
N TYR A 77 -12.20 -0.54 4.57
CA TYR A 77 -11.23 0.30 5.28
C TYR A 77 -10.49 -0.51 6.36
N ALA A 78 -11.21 -1.33 7.10
CA ALA A 78 -10.62 -2.20 8.12
C ALA A 78 -9.63 -3.20 7.49
N MET A 79 -9.97 -3.77 6.34
CA MET A 79 -9.08 -4.68 5.61
C MET A 79 -7.84 -3.97 5.09
N LEU A 80 -7.97 -2.76 4.58
CA LEU A 80 -6.84 -1.95 4.14
C LEU A 80 -5.91 -1.61 5.30
N ASN A 81 -6.48 -1.27 6.45
CA ASN A 81 -5.70 -0.98 7.66
C ASN A 81 -4.93 -2.22 8.14
N LYS A 82 -5.57 -3.38 8.14
CA LYS A 82 -4.93 -4.65 8.48
C LYS A 82 -3.78 -4.96 7.53
N LEU A 83 -3.99 -4.79 6.24
CA LEU A 83 -2.97 -5.02 5.22
C LEU A 83 -1.79 -4.07 5.39
N ARG A 84 -2.05 -2.79 5.65
CA ARG A 84 -1.01 -1.80 5.92
C ARG A 84 -0.17 -2.20 7.15
N THR A 85 -0.83 -2.62 8.22
CA THR A 85 -0.15 -3.07 9.44
C THR A 85 0.72 -4.29 9.15
N SER A 86 0.22 -5.25 8.38
CA SER A 86 0.97 -6.45 7.99
C SER A 86 2.21 -6.10 7.16
N ILE A 87 2.10 -5.15 6.25
CA ILE A 87 3.24 -4.67 5.45
C ILE A 87 4.27 -3.98 6.36
N ARG A 88 3.84 -3.20 7.33
CA ARG A 88 4.74 -2.57 8.31
C ARG A 88 5.48 -3.62 9.15
N GLU A 89 4.80 -4.64 9.59
CA GLU A 89 5.42 -5.77 10.33
C GLU A 89 6.43 -6.50 9.46
N THR A 90 6.12 -6.69 8.18
CA THR A 90 7.03 -7.31 7.21
C THR A 90 8.27 -6.44 6.98
N GLU A 91 8.10 -5.13 6.90
CA GLU A 91 9.22 -4.18 6.78
C GLU A 91 10.17 -4.30 7.98
N VAL A 92 9.63 -4.35 9.21
CA VAL A 92 10.43 -4.54 10.42
C VAL A 92 11.16 -5.87 10.37
N ALA A 93 10.47 -6.96 9.99
CA ALA A 93 11.07 -8.27 9.86
C ALA A 93 12.18 -8.29 8.80
N ALA A 94 11.99 -7.60 7.68
CA ALA A 94 12.99 -7.47 6.64
C ALA A 94 14.23 -6.70 7.14
N CYS A 95 14.02 -5.62 7.89
CA CYS A 95 15.12 -4.88 8.50
C CYS A 95 15.97 -5.78 9.41
N GLN A 96 15.33 -6.67 10.17
CA GLN A 96 16.03 -7.62 11.04
C GLN A 96 16.74 -8.71 10.24
N ALA A 97 16.07 -9.25 9.20
CA ALA A 97 16.61 -10.35 8.40
C ALA A 97 17.79 -9.92 7.52
N PHE A 98 17.73 -8.69 6.98
CA PHE A 98 18.73 -8.18 6.05
C PHE A 98 19.76 -7.26 6.74
N HIS A 99 19.86 -7.36 8.06
CA HIS A 99 20.86 -6.61 8.83
C HIS A 99 22.15 -7.41 8.93
N ASP A 100 23.26 -6.78 8.50
CA ASP A 100 24.61 -7.36 8.58
C ASP A 100 25.54 -6.39 9.29
N GLY A 101 25.75 -6.63 10.59
CA GLY A 101 26.50 -5.73 11.46
C GLY A 101 25.84 -4.35 11.56
N LYS A 102 26.52 -3.30 11.08
CA LYS A 102 25.97 -1.95 11.04
C LYS A 102 25.34 -1.58 9.69
N LYS A 103 25.32 -2.52 8.74
CA LYS A 103 24.83 -2.28 7.39
C LYS A 103 23.56 -3.08 7.14
N TYR A 104 22.70 -2.53 6.31
CA TYR A 104 21.58 -3.28 5.74
C TYR A 104 21.97 -3.78 4.36
N ILE A 105 21.70 -5.07 4.11
CA ILE A 105 21.71 -5.67 2.79
C ILE A 105 20.27 -5.65 2.28
N ARG A 106 20.05 -5.74 0.98
CA ARG A 106 18.71 -5.70 0.37
C ARG A 106 17.89 -4.47 0.78
N THR A 107 18.54 -3.29 0.78
CA THR A 107 17.87 -2.02 1.03
C THR A 107 16.78 -1.75 -0.02
N ASP A 108 16.93 -2.27 -1.23
CA ASP A 108 15.93 -2.21 -2.30
C ASP A 108 14.59 -2.81 -1.86
N ILE A 109 14.60 -3.98 -1.21
CA ILE A 109 13.41 -4.65 -0.69
C ILE A 109 12.82 -3.87 0.49
N ILE A 110 13.66 -3.44 1.42
CA ILE A 110 13.23 -2.68 2.60
C ILE A 110 12.55 -1.37 2.16
N GLU A 111 13.15 -0.65 1.23
CA GLU A 111 12.59 0.59 0.69
C GLU A 111 11.26 0.34 -0.02
N GLU A 112 11.14 -0.75 -0.77
CA GLU A 112 9.91 -1.08 -1.48
C GLU A 112 8.78 -1.44 -0.50
N LEU A 113 9.07 -2.14 0.59
CA LEU A 113 8.08 -2.39 1.65
C LEU A 113 7.60 -1.08 2.27
N ASN A 114 8.50 -0.12 2.47
CA ASN A 114 8.12 1.21 2.95
C ASN A 114 7.20 1.93 1.94
N ARG A 115 7.49 1.83 0.65
CA ARG A 115 6.65 2.40 -0.41
C ARG A 115 5.27 1.75 -0.46
N LEU A 116 5.19 0.43 -0.28
CA LEU A 116 3.92 -0.28 -0.21
C LEU A 116 3.08 0.17 0.99
N SER A 117 3.72 0.41 2.13
CA SER A 117 3.04 0.96 3.31
C SER A 117 2.46 2.35 2.99
N SER A 118 3.21 3.20 2.32
CA SER A 118 2.73 4.51 1.87
C SER A 118 1.60 4.39 0.86
N ALA A 119 1.70 3.46 -0.08
CA ALA A 119 0.65 3.21 -1.07
C ALA A 119 -0.65 2.77 -0.38
N LEU A 120 -0.58 1.89 0.60
CA LEU A 120 -1.75 1.45 1.35
C LEU A 120 -2.36 2.59 2.17
N HIS A 121 -1.55 3.45 2.75
CA HIS A 121 -2.04 4.64 3.42
C HIS A 121 -2.81 5.55 2.45
N ILE A 122 -2.28 5.76 1.25
CA ILE A 122 -2.96 6.50 0.19
C ILE A 122 -4.27 5.83 -0.22
N MET A 123 -4.30 4.51 -0.33
CA MET A 123 -5.52 3.75 -0.62
C MET A 123 -6.58 3.96 0.47
N MET A 124 -6.17 4.00 1.74
CA MET A 124 -7.08 4.32 2.84
C MET A 124 -7.65 5.74 2.69
N CYS A 125 -6.82 6.71 2.30
CA CYS A 125 -7.27 8.07 2.02
C CYS A 125 -8.24 8.11 0.82
N ARG A 126 -7.93 7.39 -0.25
CA ARG A 126 -8.81 7.27 -1.42
C ARG A 126 -10.16 6.69 -1.04
N HIS A 127 -10.16 5.67 -0.17
CA HIS A 127 -11.39 5.07 0.32
C HIS A 127 -12.26 6.09 1.05
N LEU A 128 -11.69 6.84 1.97
CA LEU A 128 -12.40 7.88 2.71
C LEU A 128 -12.85 9.04 1.82
N ALA A 129 -12.11 9.31 0.74
CA ALA A 129 -12.46 10.34 -0.24
C ALA A 129 -13.51 9.88 -1.26
N GLY A 130 -13.95 8.63 -1.20
CA GLY A 130 -14.99 8.10 -2.08
C GLY A 130 -14.51 7.52 -3.41
N TRP A 131 -13.21 7.36 -3.60
CA TRP A 131 -12.66 6.84 -4.86
C TRP A 131 -13.08 5.41 -5.17
N TYR A 132 -13.37 4.63 -4.14
CA TYR A 132 -13.73 3.22 -4.25
C TYR A 132 -15.21 2.94 -4.05
N SER A 133 -16.03 3.98 -3.93
CA SER A 133 -17.47 3.80 -3.86
C SER A 133 -18.03 3.49 -5.24
N GLU A 134 -19.03 2.62 -5.30
CA GLU A 134 -19.68 2.28 -6.58
C GLU A 134 -20.31 3.51 -7.23
N ASP A 135 -20.90 4.39 -6.43
CA ASP A 135 -21.49 5.63 -6.91
C ASP A 135 -20.44 6.55 -7.54
N GLY A 136 -19.26 6.64 -6.95
CA GLY A 136 -18.14 7.39 -7.50
C GLY A 136 -17.52 6.70 -8.71
N GLY A 137 -17.53 5.37 -8.76
CA GLY A 137 -17.00 4.58 -9.87
C GLY A 137 -17.87 4.61 -11.11
N ASN A 138 -19.12 4.99 -10.99
CA ASN A 138 -20.09 5.07 -12.08
C ASN A 138 -20.18 6.48 -12.69
N GLU A 139 -19.52 7.41 -12.11
CA GLU A 139 -19.39 8.78 -12.60
C GLU A 139 -18.10 8.97 -13.42
#